data_e104ae62771d8344d7c5b7220c61121c
#
_entry.id   e104ae62771d8344d7c5b7220c61121c
#
_cell.length_a   1.000
_cell.length_b   1.000
_cell.length_c   1.000
_cell.angle_alpha   90.00
_cell.angle_beta   90.00
_cell.angle_gamma   90.00
#
_symmetry.space_group_name_H-M   'P 1'
#
loop_
_entity.id
_entity.type
_entity.pdbx_description
1 polymer ?
#
loop_
_entity_poly.entity_id
_entity_poly.type
_entity_poly.pdbx_seq_one_letter_code
_entity_poly.pdbx_strand_id
1 'polypeptide(L)'
;MAEAPSSRGYVLGPTGGEDLVHYRNSGHIFIKADPVQGSKNLAFGTQQVPVGAGIPIHIHFEADEAFYILEGSGTFILDDARLPFEKGGSIFIPKNSWHGFANPDQELLLLWIVAPTGLDAFFRETCSPPGVAPKKWTKEQINEIARKYATQYK
;
A
#
# COMPACT_ATOMS: atom_id res chain seq x y z
N MET A 1 32.35 -0.60 -1.79
CA MET A 1 31.19 0.24 -1.39
C MET A 1 30.14 0.10 -2.49
N ALA A 2 28.92 -0.22 -2.14
CA ALA A 2 27.82 -0.19 -3.09
C ALA A 2 27.65 1.27 -3.54
N GLU A 3 27.65 1.53 -4.86
CA GLU A 3 27.30 2.84 -5.38
C GLU A 3 25.91 3.24 -4.87
N ALA A 4 25.78 4.48 -4.40
CA ALA A 4 24.46 5.02 -4.07
C ALA A 4 23.56 4.90 -5.30
N PRO A 5 22.32 4.46 -5.15
CA PRO A 5 21.40 4.32 -6.28
C PRO A 5 21.35 5.64 -7.05
N SER A 6 21.54 5.54 -8.36
CA SER A 6 21.54 6.69 -9.23
C SER A 6 20.16 7.38 -9.12
N SER A 7 20.14 8.68 -8.81
CA SER A 7 18.93 9.50 -8.76
C SER A 7 18.32 9.81 -10.14
N ARG A 8 18.56 8.94 -11.12
CA ARG A 8 18.01 9.11 -12.46
C ARG A 8 16.57 8.63 -12.52
N GLY A 9 15.72 9.40 -13.21
CA GLY A 9 14.38 8.96 -13.53
C GLY A 9 14.37 7.71 -14.41
N TYR A 10 13.29 6.95 -14.36
CA TYR A 10 13.09 5.72 -15.12
C TYR A 10 11.63 5.54 -15.50
N VAL A 11 11.38 4.64 -16.43
CA VAL A 11 10.04 4.20 -16.82
C VAL A 11 9.92 2.70 -16.54
N LEU A 12 8.85 2.32 -15.87
CA LEU A 12 8.50 0.92 -15.63
C LEU A 12 7.22 0.55 -16.36
N GLY A 13 7.14 -0.68 -16.85
CA GLY A 13 5.90 -1.24 -17.37
C GLY A 13 4.87 -1.51 -16.26
N PRO A 14 3.66 -1.97 -16.62
CA PRO A 14 2.57 -2.19 -15.66
C PRO A 14 2.95 -3.12 -14.50
N THR A 15 3.72 -4.16 -14.74
CA THR A 15 4.20 -5.11 -13.72
C THR A 15 5.66 -4.89 -13.34
N GLY A 16 6.21 -3.73 -13.69
CA GLY A 16 7.57 -3.35 -13.28
C GLY A 16 7.64 -2.92 -11.83
N GLY A 17 8.83 -3.04 -11.25
CA GLY A 17 9.07 -2.78 -9.83
C GLY A 17 9.25 -4.08 -9.05
N GLU A 18 9.36 -3.95 -7.72
CA GLU A 18 9.47 -5.11 -6.83
C GLU A 18 8.10 -5.73 -6.61
N ASP A 19 7.95 -7.00 -7.00
CA ASP A 19 6.70 -7.76 -6.86
C ASP A 19 6.66 -8.45 -5.49
N LEU A 20 5.65 -8.14 -4.70
CA LEU A 20 5.37 -8.76 -3.41
C LEU A 20 3.95 -9.30 -3.39
N VAL A 21 3.76 -10.41 -2.68
CA VAL A 21 2.45 -11.01 -2.45
C VAL A 21 1.99 -10.66 -1.03
N HIS A 22 0.84 -10.06 -0.94
CA HIS A 22 0.29 -9.60 0.34
C HIS A 22 -0.01 -10.77 1.29
N TYR A 23 0.46 -10.67 2.52
CA TYR A 23 0.38 -11.74 3.52
C TYR A 23 -1.04 -12.21 3.83
N ARG A 24 -2.06 -11.32 3.71
CA ARG A 24 -3.43 -11.59 4.13
C ARG A 24 -4.34 -12.07 2.97
N ASN A 25 -4.16 -11.53 1.78
CA ASN A 25 -5.10 -11.73 0.68
C ASN A 25 -4.47 -12.26 -0.61
N SER A 26 -3.16 -12.44 -0.64
CA SER A 26 -2.39 -12.90 -1.80
C SER A 26 -2.47 -11.98 -3.03
N GLY A 27 -2.99 -10.77 -2.91
CA GLY A 27 -2.94 -9.76 -3.96
C GLY A 27 -1.50 -9.28 -4.18
N HIS A 28 -1.20 -8.89 -5.41
CA HIS A 28 0.13 -8.39 -5.76
C HIS A 28 0.29 -6.92 -5.37
N ILE A 29 1.46 -6.60 -4.84
CA ILE A 29 1.91 -5.23 -4.58
C ILE A 29 3.18 -5.03 -5.39
N PHE A 30 3.19 -4.01 -6.24
CA PHE A 30 4.38 -3.60 -6.97
C PHE A 30 4.91 -2.30 -6.38
N ILE A 31 6.10 -2.35 -5.77
CA ILE A 31 6.80 -1.13 -5.32
C ILE A 31 7.53 -0.55 -6.52
N LYS A 32 7.16 0.65 -6.94
CA LYS A 32 7.63 1.26 -8.19
C LYS A 32 8.62 2.39 -7.99
N ALA A 33 8.56 3.07 -6.85
CA ALA A 33 9.57 4.03 -6.44
C ALA A 33 9.62 4.11 -4.92
N ASP A 34 10.82 4.15 -4.37
CA ASP A 34 11.09 4.24 -2.95
C ASP A 34 12.56 4.60 -2.68
N PRO A 35 13.02 4.72 -1.43
CA PRO A 35 14.42 5.03 -1.12
C PRO A 35 15.44 4.06 -1.69
N VAL A 36 15.11 2.76 -1.82
CA VAL A 36 16.01 1.76 -2.41
C VAL A 36 16.32 2.10 -3.87
N GLN A 37 15.38 2.75 -4.56
CA GLN A 37 15.49 3.15 -5.97
C GLN A 37 15.82 4.63 -6.15
N GLY A 38 16.12 5.34 -5.08
CA GLY A 38 16.57 6.72 -5.10
C GLY A 38 15.50 7.79 -4.83
N SER A 39 14.24 7.41 -4.56
CA SER A 39 13.21 8.37 -4.15
C SER A 39 13.36 8.74 -2.68
N LYS A 40 13.65 10.00 -2.39
CA LYS A 40 13.91 10.48 -1.02
C LYS A 40 12.65 10.89 -0.28
N ASN A 41 11.65 11.41 -0.97
CA ASN A 41 10.54 12.14 -0.37
C ASN A 41 9.21 11.39 -0.41
N LEU A 42 9.08 10.43 -1.32
CA LEU A 42 7.85 9.65 -1.50
C LEU A 42 8.15 8.22 -1.91
N ALA A 43 7.17 7.36 -1.69
CA ALA A 43 7.12 6.04 -2.28
C ALA A 43 5.79 5.87 -3.00
N PHE A 44 5.76 5.14 -4.10
CA PHE A 44 4.52 4.78 -4.77
C PHE A 44 4.60 3.39 -5.41
N GLY A 45 3.44 2.84 -5.64
CA GLY A 45 3.30 1.56 -6.29
C GLY A 45 1.85 1.23 -6.56
N THR A 46 1.61 0.00 -6.95
CA THR A 46 0.25 -0.52 -7.18
C THR A 46 -0.06 -1.64 -6.20
N GLN A 47 -1.33 -1.80 -5.90
CA GLN A 47 -1.84 -2.89 -5.07
C GLN A 47 -3.09 -3.47 -5.69
N GLN A 48 -3.08 -4.78 -5.86
CA GLN A 48 -4.25 -5.58 -6.21
C GLN A 48 -4.96 -6.00 -4.93
N VAL A 49 -6.26 -5.77 -4.85
CA VAL A 49 -7.10 -6.19 -3.72
C VAL A 49 -8.16 -7.14 -4.24
N PRO A 50 -8.04 -8.45 -4.01
CA PRO A 50 -9.03 -9.43 -4.47
C PRO A 50 -10.44 -9.13 -3.98
N VAL A 51 -11.44 -9.61 -4.70
CA VAL A 51 -12.86 -9.43 -4.35
C VAL A 51 -13.11 -9.84 -2.90
N GLY A 52 -13.77 -8.97 -2.15
CA GLY A 52 -14.13 -9.19 -0.76
C GLY A 52 -12.99 -9.07 0.25
N ALA A 53 -11.74 -8.91 -0.20
CA ALA A 53 -10.60 -8.87 0.71
C ALA A 53 -10.53 -7.58 1.54
N GLY A 54 -10.86 -6.44 0.94
CA GLY A 54 -10.77 -5.14 1.59
C GLY A 54 -9.36 -4.76 2.00
N ILE A 55 -9.24 -3.57 2.58
CA ILE A 55 -8.06 -3.12 3.31
C ILE A 55 -8.53 -2.76 4.71
N PRO A 56 -7.98 -3.39 5.78
CA PRO A 56 -8.39 -3.14 7.15
C PRO A 56 -8.21 -1.68 7.54
N ILE A 57 -9.01 -1.22 8.49
CA ILE A 57 -8.92 0.15 9.01
C ILE A 57 -7.60 0.32 9.74
N HIS A 58 -6.86 1.35 9.35
CA HIS A 58 -5.56 1.70 9.92
C HIS A 58 -5.34 3.21 9.84
N ILE A 59 -4.28 3.67 10.46
CA ILE A 59 -3.89 5.07 10.54
C ILE A 59 -2.39 5.21 10.29
N HIS A 60 -2.00 6.26 9.58
CA HIS A 60 -0.62 6.71 9.46
C HIS A 60 -0.43 7.99 10.27
N PHE A 61 0.52 7.99 11.21
CA PHE A 61 0.74 9.14 12.09
C PHE A 61 1.66 10.21 11.49
N GLU A 62 2.47 9.86 10.49
CA GLU A 62 3.48 10.76 9.95
C GLU A 62 3.36 10.99 8.43
N ALA A 63 2.63 10.13 7.71
CA ALA A 63 2.54 10.19 6.26
C ALA A 63 1.14 10.58 5.79
N ASP A 64 1.09 11.45 4.80
CA ASP A 64 -0.08 11.59 3.93
C ASP A 64 -0.07 10.47 2.91
N GLU A 65 -1.25 10.04 2.48
CA GLU A 65 -1.43 9.00 1.47
C GLU A 65 -2.43 9.44 0.42
N ALA A 66 -2.20 9.02 -0.81
CA ALA A 66 -3.14 9.22 -1.89
C ALA A 66 -3.33 7.92 -2.68
N PHE A 67 -4.55 7.71 -3.16
CA PHE A 67 -4.87 6.61 -4.07
C PHE A 67 -5.48 7.14 -5.37
N TYR A 68 -5.18 6.47 -6.44
CA TYR A 68 -5.89 6.57 -7.70
C TYR A 68 -6.45 5.19 -8.05
N ILE A 69 -7.72 5.12 -8.38
CA ILE A 69 -8.40 3.85 -8.66
C ILE A 69 -8.19 3.50 -10.13
N LEU A 70 -7.32 2.53 -10.39
CA LEU A 70 -7.03 2.07 -11.75
C LEU A 70 -8.11 1.13 -12.27
N GLU A 71 -8.62 0.24 -11.41
CA GLU A 71 -9.71 -0.69 -11.71
C GLU A 71 -10.56 -0.95 -10.46
N GLY A 72 -11.86 -1.16 -10.68
CA GLY A 72 -12.80 -1.56 -9.65
C GLY A 72 -13.55 -0.41 -8.98
N SER A 73 -14.40 -0.78 -8.04
CA SER A 73 -15.22 0.12 -7.23
C SER A 73 -15.43 -0.47 -5.84
N GLY A 74 -15.88 0.35 -4.92
CA GLY A 74 -16.17 -0.06 -3.56
C GLY A 74 -16.54 1.10 -2.66
N THR A 75 -16.33 0.92 -1.36
CA THR A 75 -16.55 1.94 -0.34
C THR A 75 -15.25 2.24 0.39
N PHE A 76 -14.88 3.52 0.41
CA PHE A 76 -13.78 4.02 1.21
C PHE A 76 -14.32 4.43 2.59
N ILE A 77 -13.61 4.00 3.63
CA ILE A 77 -13.95 4.31 5.02
C ILE A 77 -12.92 5.34 5.50
N LEU A 78 -13.40 6.51 5.88
CA LEU A 78 -12.58 7.61 6.40
C LEU A 78 -13.18 8.08 7.71
N ASP A 79 -12.48 7.80 8.81
CA ASP A 79 -12.99 7.99 10.16
C ASP A 79 -14.39 7.36 10.32
N ASP A 80 -15.44 8.14 10.49
CA ASP A 80 -16.83 7.65 10.58
C ASP A 80 -17.60 7.71 9.25
N ALA A 81 -16.99 8.26 8.20
CA ALA A 81 -17.64 8.40 6.89
C ALA A 81 -17.44 7.15 6.02
N ARG A 82 -18.45 6.86 5.21
CA ARG A 82 -18.40 5.82 4.18
C ARG A 82 -18.67 6.46 2.84
N LEU A 83 -17.68 6.44 1.96
CA LEU A 83 -17.68 7.18 0.70
C LEU A 83 -17.53 6.21 -0.46
N PRO A 84 -18.45 6.19 -1.44
CA PRO A 84 -18.30 5.35 -2.62
C PRO A 84 -17.15 5.85 -3.49
N PHE A 85 -16.45 4.93 -4.12
CA PHE A 85 -15.43 5.23 -5.12
C PHE A 85 -15.55 4.30 -6.32
N GLU A 86 -15.06 4.76 -7.45
CA GLU A 86 -15.07 4.01 -8.71
C GLU A 86 -13.77 4.23 -9.49
N LYS A 87 -13.59 3.45 -10.55
CA LYS A 87 -12.47 3.59 -11.48
C LYS A 87 -12.31 5.04 -11.95
N GLY A 88 -11.08 5.52 -11.95
CA GLY A 88 -10.74 6.90 -12.32
C GLY A 88 -10.90 7.90 -11.18
N GLY A 89 -11.42 7.47 -10.03
CA GLY A 89 -11.50 8.29 -8.83
C GLY A 89 -10.15 8.42 -8.13
N SER A 90 -10.02 9.45 -7.32
CA SER A 90 -8.86 9.69 -6.46
C SER A 90 -9.29 9.87 -5.02
N ILE A 91 -8.41 9.45 -4.10
CA ILE A 91 -8.64 9.53 -2.66
C ILE A 91 -7.41 10.19 -2.03
N PHE A 92 -7.63 11.20 -1.20
CA PHE A 92 -6.58 11.80 -0.40
C PHE A 92 -6.83 11.51 1.08
N ILE A 93 -5.79 11.09 1.79
CA ILE A 93 -5.85 10.73 3.20
C ILE A 93 -4.75 11.50 3.93
N PRO A 94 -5.12 12.54 4.70
CA PRO A 94 -4.14 13.21 5.53
C PRO A 94 -3.66 12.28 6.66
N LYS A 95 -2.45 12.47 7.11
CA LYS A 95 -1.97 11.79 8.32
C LYS A 95 -2.97 11.94 9.47
N ASN A 96 -2.96 10.99 10.38
CA ASN A 96 -3.85 10.94 11.55
C ASN A 96 -5.34 10.71 11.22
N SER A 97 -5.65 10.15 10.06
CA SER A 97 -7.02 9.74 9.69
C SER A 97 -7.13 8.22 9.63
N TRP A 98 -8.09 7.66 10.33
CA TRP A 98 -8.43 6.24 10.24
C TRP A 98 -9.08 5.94 8.89
N HIS A 99 -8.58 4.97 8.17
CA HIS A 99 -9.10 4.67 6.83
C HIS A 99 -8.96 3.20 6.46
N GLY A 100 -9.78 2.79 5.52
CA GLY A 100 -9.78 1.45 4.95
C GLY A 100 -10.67 1.36 3.72
N PHE A 101 -10.71 0.19 3.09
CA PHE A 101 -11.48 -0.07 1.87
C PHE A 101 -12.34 -1.31 2.03
N ALA A 102 -13.54 -1.26 1.47
CA ALA A 102 -14.41 -2.41 1.30
C ALA A 102 -14.74 -2.59 -0.18
N ASN A 103 -14.49 -3.77 -0.73
CA ASN A 103 -14.75 -4.13 -2.12
C ASN A 103 -15.46 -5.48 -2.22
N PRO A 104 -16.72 -5.56 -1.76
CA PRO A 104 -17.42 -6.85 -1.70
C PRO A 104 -17.67 -7.49 -3.07
N ASP A 105 -17.77 -6.67 -4.13
CA ASP A 105 -18.25 -7.11 -5.44
C ASP A 105 -17.20 -7.10 -6.55
N GLN A 106 -16.11 -6.37 -6.39
CA GLN A 106 -15.10 -6.21 -7.44
C GLN A 106 -13.68 -6.28 -6.89
N GLU A 107 -12.77 -6.80 -7.71
CA GLU A 107 -11.34 -6.66 -7.49
C GLU A 107 -10.92 -5.20 -7.70
N LEU A 108 -9.98 -4.73 -6.89
CA LEU A 108 -9.41 -3.39 -7.03
C LEU A 108 -7.97 -3.49 -7.56
N LEU A 109 -7.62 -2.52 -8.40
CA LEU A 109 -6.24 -2.16 -8.67
C LEU A 109 -6.06 -0.69 -8.29
N LEU A 110 -5.22 -0.45 -7.31
CA LEU A 110 -4.98 0.87 -6.72
C LEU A 110 -3.55 1.31 -7.02
N LEU A 111 -3.38 2.57 -7.45
CA LEU A 111 -2.11 3.27 -7.30
C LEU A 111 -2.08 3.89 -5.91
N TRP A 112 -1.05 3.62 -5.12
CA TRP A 112 -0.83 4.23 -3.81
C TRP A 112 0.42 5.12 -3.85
N ILE A 113 0.35 6.26 -3.18
CA ILE A 113 1.46 7.20 -3.00
C ILE A 113 1.49 7.58 -1.53
N VAL A 114 2.66 7.51 -0.91
CA VAL A 114 2.88 7.96 0.48
C VAL A 114 4.03 8.94 0.55
N ALA A 115 3.89 9.94 1.38
CA ALA A 115 4.91 10.94 1.67
C ALA A 115 4.83 11.37 3.15
N PRO A 116 5.90 11.21 3.91
CA PRO A 116 7.17 10.54 3.59
C PRO A 116 7.03 9.03 3.37
N THR A 117 8.14 8.38 3.02
CA THR A 117 8.23 6.93 2.78
C THR A 117 8.02 6.13 4.06
N GLY A 118 7.76 4.83 3.93
CA GLY A 118 7.58 3.91 5.06
C GLY A 118 6.67 2.73 4.72
N LEU A 119 5.61 2.95 3.97
CA LEU A 119 4.70 1.89 3.55
C LEU A 119 5.41 0.82 2.68
N ASP A 120 6.33 1.24 1.84
CA ASP A 120 7.21 0.35 1.08
C ASP A 120 8.00 -0.61 1.97
N ALA A 121 8.61 -0.10 3.03
CA ALA A 121 9.37 -0.91 3.98
C ALA A 121 8.46 -1.84 4.79
N PHE A 122 7.27 -1.37 5.17
CA PHE A 122 6.25 -2.21 5.80
C PHE A 122 5.85 -3.40 4.91
N PHE A 123 5.61 -3.17 3.63
CA PHE A 123 5.30 -4.23 2.69
C PHE A 123 6.44 -5.25 2.55
N ARG A 124 7.69 -4.80 2.47
CA ARG A 124 8.83 -5.73 2.41
C ARG A 124 8.95 -6.60 3.64
N GLU A 125 8.66 -6.06 4.82
CA GLU A 125 8.75 -6.81 6.07
C GLU A 125 7.59 -7.80 6.24
N THR A 126 6.39 -7.44 5.79
CA THR A 126 5.17 -8.22 6.05
C THR A 126 4.77 -9.16 4.92
N CYS A 127 5.08 -8.81 3.68
CA CYS A 127 4.73 -9.57 2.48
C CYS A 127 5.87 -10.49 2.04
N SER A 128 5.64 -11.29 1.02
CA SER A 128 6.60 -12.27 0.52
C SER A 128 6.79 -12.14 -1.00
N PRO A 129 7.98 -12.46 -1.53
CA PRO A 129 8.15 -12.57 -2.97
C PRO A 129 7.20 -13.63 -3.57
N PRO A 130 6.83 -13.53 -4.87
CA PRO A 130 6.07 -14.57 -5.55
C PRO A 130 6.76 -15.93 -5.46
N GLY A 131 5.96 -17.00 -5.26
CA GLY A 131 6.48 -18.36 -5.12
C GLY A 131 7.01 -18.73 -3.74
N VAL A 132 7.09 -17.76 -2.83
CA VAL A 132 7.42 -17.99 -1.42
C VAL A 132 6.12 -18.03 -0.61
N ALA A 133 6.03 -18.99 0.33
CA ALA A 133 4.84 -19.10 1.18
C ALA A 133 4.58 -17.79 1.93
N PRO A 134 3.33 -17.28 1.94
CA PRO A 134 2.99 -16.06 2.65
C PRO A 134 3.30 -16.20 4.16
N LYS A 135 3.84 -15.13 4.72
CA LYS A 135 4.02 -15.02 6.16
C LYS A 135 2.66 -14.95 6.84
N LYS A 136 2.57 -15.52 8.03
CA LYS A 136 1.36 -15.46 8.87
C LYS A 136 1.65 -14.59 10.08
N TRP A 137 0.77 -13.61 10.29
CA TRP A 137 0.92 -12.65 11.36
C TRP A 137 -0.34 -12.61 12.23
N THR A 138 -0.17 -12.54 13.54
CA THR A 138 -1.26 -12.14 14.43
C THR A 138 -1.47 -10.63 14.33
N LYS A 139 -2.61 -10.14 14.81
CA LYS A 139 -2.88 -8.70 14.87
C LYS A 139 -1.83 -7.95 15.70
N GLU A 140 -1.41 -8.54 16.81
CA GLU A 140 -0.39 -7.98 17.69
C GLU A 140 0.95 -7.85 16.97
N GLN A 141 1.38 -8.91 16.25
CA GLN A 141 2.61 -8.90 15.47
C GLN A 141 2.59 -7.87 14.35
N ILE A 142 1.47 -7.76 13.61
CA ILE A 142 1.32 -6.74 12.58
C ILE A 142 1.42 -5.34 13.17
N ASN A 143 0.78 -5.08 14.31
CA ASN A 143 0.86 -3.78 14.95
C ASN A 143 2.25 -3.48 15.52
N GLU A 144 2.97 -4.48 15.97
CA GLU A 144 4.36 -4.31 16.39
C GLU A 144 5.26 -3.87 15.22
N ILE A 145 5.10 -4.50 14.06
CA ILE A 145 5.81 -4.12 12.84
C ILE A 145 5.37 -2.73 12.37
N ALA A 146 4.05 -2.48 12.31
CA ALA A 146 3.49 -1.23 11.82
C ALA A 146 3.96 0.00 12.61
N ARG A 147 4.15 -0.13 13.92
CA ARG A 147 4.67 0.96 14.76
C ARG A 147 6.05 1.46 14.33
N LYS A 148 6.88 0.60 13.76
CA LYS A 148 8.19 1.00 13.20
C LYS A 148 8.03 2.01 12.06
N TYR A 149 6.88 2.01 11.43
CA TYR A 149 6.54 2.86 10.27
C TYR A 149 5.42 3.85 10.59
N ALA A 150 5.31 4.23 11.88
CA ALA A 150 4.30 5.18 12.37
C ALA A 150 2.87 4.85 11.89
N THR A 151 2.52 3.57 11.95
CA THR A 151 1.23 3.03 11.48
C THR A 151 0.61 2.14 12.55
N GLN A 152 -0.71 2.11 12.63
CA GLN A 152 -1.45 1.25 13.54
C GLN A 152 -2.70 0.71 12.84
N TYR A 153 -2.99 -0.57 13.04
CA TYR A 153 -4.23 -1.23 12.62
C TYR A 153 -5.22 -1.28 13.79
N LYS A 154 -6.50 -1.08 13.48
CA LYS A 154 -7.61 -1.09 14.43
C LYS A 154 -8.04 -2.50 14.81
#